data_9df2e21ec3b521300fedf01db09567e6
#
_entry.id   9df2e21ec3b521300fedf01db09567e6
#
_cell.length_a   1.000
_cell.length_b   1.000
_cell.length_c   1.000
_cell.angle_alpha   90.00
_cell.angle_beta   90.00
_cell.angle_gamma   90.00
#
_symmetry.space_group_name_H-M   'P 1'
#
loop_
_entity.id
_entity.type
_entity.pdbx_description
1 polymer ?
#
loop_
_entity_poly.entity_id
_entity_poly.type
_entity_poly.pdbx_seq_one_letter_code
_entity_poly.pdbx_strand_id
1 'polypeptide(L)'
;MKKRLITSALPYVNNIPHLGNLTQVLSADVFARFCRSKGYETLYICGTDEYGTASETRALQEGVTPRELCDRYHAVHRDIYKWFNISFDYFGRTSTPLQ
;
A
#
# COMPACT_ATOMS: atom_id res chain seq x y z
N MET A 1 -27.62 -3.37 6.76
CA MET A 1 -26.23 -3.33 7.23
C MET A 1 -25.50 -2.22 6.51
N LYS A 2 -24.78 -1.39 7.26
CA LYS A 2 -23.96 -0.34 6.66
C LYS A 2 -22.67 -0.92 6.08
N LYS A 3 -22.28 -0.41 4.92
CA LYS A 3 -21.07 -0.82 4.24
C LYS A 3 -20.06 0.32 4.22
N ARG A 4 -18.79 0.00 4.38
CA ARG A 4 -17.71 0.98 4.34
C ARG A 4 -16.58 0.46 3.45
N LEU A 5 -16.17 1.30 2.52
CA LEU A 5 -14.97 1.08 1.73
C LEU A 5 -13.91 2.06 2.24
N ILE A 6 -12.80 1.53 2.72
CA ILE A 6 -11.71 2.32 3.28
C ILE A 6 -10.49 2.18 2.40
N THR A 7 -9.91 3.31 2.04
CA THR A 7 -8.68 3.34 1.25
C THR A 7 -7.68 4.26 1.93
N SER A 8 -6.42 4.00 1.69
CA SER A 8 -5.34 4.91 2.05
C SER A 8 -4.56 5.27 0.79
N ALA A 9 -3.85 6.40 0.82
CA ALA A 9 -3.03 6.80 -0.31
C ALA A 9 -1.99 5.71 -0.59
N LEU A 10 -1.88 5.31 -1.86
CA LEU A 10 -0.94 4.26 -2.26
C LEU A 10 0.47 4.84 -2.27
N PRO A 11 1.41 4.27 -1.49
CA PRO A 11 2.79 4.74 -1.50
C PRO A 11 3.51 4.38 -2.80
N TYR A 12 4.43 5.25 -3.22
CA TYR A 12 5.32 4.94 -4.34
C TYR A 12 6.33 3.89 -3.94
N VAL A 13 6.71 3.04 -4.88
CA VAL A 13 7.66 1.95 -4.64
C VAL A 13 9.09 2.31 -5.05
N ASN A 14 9.49 3.54 -4.83
CA ASN A 14 10.85 4.00 -5.11
C ASN A 14 11.75 4.01 -3.88
N ASN A 15 11.22 3.61 -2.74
CA ASN A 15 11.97 3.53 -1.48
C ASN A 15 11.18 2.73 -0.45
N ILE A 16 11.78 2.50 0.73
CA ILE A 16 11.07 1.92 1.86
C ILE A 16 10.00 2.89 2.35
N PRO A 17 8.93 2.40 3.01
CA PRO A 17 7.92 3.30 3.57
C PRO A 17 8.54 4.25 4.59
N HIS A 18 8.22 5.55 4.46
CA HIS A 18 8.63 6.52 5.47
C HIS A 18 7.49 6.73 6.48
N LEU A 19 7.77 7.53 7.51
CA LEU A 19 6.82 7.75 8.61
C LEU A 19 5.48 8.28 8.11
N GLY A 20 5.47 9.15 7.11
CA GLY A 20 4.23 9.66 6.52
C GLY A 20 3.37 8.57 5.92
N ASN A 21 3.96 7.61 5.21
CA ASN A 21 3.22 6.47 4.66
C ASN A 21 2.63 5.62 5.78
N LEU A 22 3.43 5.34 6.81
CA LEU A 22 2.99 4.54 7.95
C LEU A 22 1.83 5.20 8.68
N THR A 23 1.90 6.52 8.90
CA THR A 23 0.85 7.27 9.57
C THR A 23 -0.47 7.17 8.80
N GLN A 24 -0.44 7.33 7.48
CA GLN A 24 -1.63 7.24 6.65
C GLN A 24 -2.25 5.85 6.70
N VAL A 25 -1.42 4.83 6.54
CA VAL A 25 -1.89 3.44 6.51
C VAL A 25 -2.44 3.03 7.88
N LEU A 26 -1.75 3.42 8.96
CA LEU A 26 -2.19 3.11 10.32
C LEU A 26 -3.50 3.82 10.66
N SER A 27 -3.67 5.09 10.26
CA SER A 27 -4.90 5.81 10.56
C SER A 27 -6.10 5.17 9.85
N ALA A 28 -5.93 4.76 8.60
CA ALA A 28 -6.97 4.06 7.87
C ALA A 28 -7.28 2.70 8.49
N ASP A 29 -6.26 1.99 8.97
CA ASP A 29 -6.43 0.70 9.64
C ASP A 29 -7.22 0.84 10.93
N VAL A 30 -6.90 1.85 11.74
CA VAL A 30 -7.65 2.13 12.98
C VAL A 30 -9.12 2.37 12.66
N PHE A 31 -9.40 3.16 11.65
CA PHE A 31 -10.78 3.43 11.26
C PHE A 31 -11.48 2.17 10.73
N ALA A 32 -10.78 1.35 9.95
CA ALA A 32 -11.34 0.09 9.46
C ALA A 32 -11.71 -0.84 10.61
N ARG A 33 -10.83 -0.95 11.61
CA ARG A 33 -11.10 -1.77 12.81
C ARG A 33 -12.27 -1.22 13.61
N PHE A 34 -12.36 0.11 13.72
CA PHE A 34 -13.50 0.75 14.37
C PHE A 34 -14.80 0.39 13.65
N CYS A 35 -14.83 0.49 12.33
CA CYS A 35 -16.03 0.16 11.54
C CYS A 35 -16.44 -1.30 11.74
N ARG A 36 -15.46 -2.22 11.75
CA ARG A 36 -15.75 -3.64 11.98
C ARG A 36 -16.30 -3.88 13.37
N SER A 37 -15.79 -3.19 14.38
CA SER A 37 -16.26 -3.34 15.75
C SER A 37 -17.69 -2.78 15.92
N LYS A 38 -18.10 -1.87 15.06
CA LYS A 38 -19.47 -1.35 15.02
C LYS A 38 -20.42 -2.27 14.25
N GLY A 39 -19.93 -3.37 13.70
CA GLY A 39 -20.73 -4.29 12.91
C GLY A 39 -20.96 -3.85 11.48
N TYR A 40 -20.19 -2.88 10.98
CA TYR A 40 -20.28 -2.48 9.58
C TYR A 40 -19.58 -3.48 8.69
N GLU A 41 -20.15 -3.74 7.52
CA GLU A 41 -19.46 -4.52 6.50
C GLU A 41 -18.37 -3.63 5.92
N THR A 42 -17.11 -3.95 6.22
CA THR A 42 -15.97 -3.07 5.96
C THR A 42 -14.97 -3.75 5.04
N LEU A 43 -14.54 -3.03 4.00
CA LEU A 43 -13.51 -3.46 3.09
C LEU A 43 -12.40 -2.42 3.11
N TYR A 44 -11.19 -2.82 3.47
CA TYR A 44 -10.02 -1.94 3.48
C TYR A 44 -9.04 -2.41 2.42
N ILE A 45 -8.82 -1.57 1.41
CA ILE A 45 -7.92 -1.87 0.31
C ILE A 45 -6.84 -0.80 0.20
N CYS A 46 -5.66 -1.23 -0.19
CA CYS A 46 -4.52 -0.36 -0.47
C CYS A 46 -3.62 -1.06 -1.49
N GLY A 47 -2.44 -0.56 -1.70
CA GLY A 47 -1.48 -1.14 -2.62
C GLY A 47 -0.29 -0.23 -2.78
N THR A 48 0.52 -0.52 -3.77
CA THR A 48 1.68 0.30 -4.11
C THR A 48 1.46 0.98 -5.46
N ASP A 49 1.83 2.27 -5.53
CA ASP A 49 1.80 3.04 -6.77
C ASP A 49 3.10 2.79 -7.51
N GLU A 50 3.01 2.09 -8.64
CA GLU A 50 4.16 1.61 -9.39
C GLU A 50 4.46 2.45 -10.64
N TYR A 51 3.77 3.56 -10.81
CA TYR A 51 3.99 4.47 -11.93
C TYR A 51 4.61 5.77 -11.45
N GLY A 52 5.34 6.42 -12.34
CA GLY A 52 5.88 7.74 -12.09
C GLY A 52 7.36 7.87 -12.41
N THR A 53 7.75 9.12 -12.67
CA THR A 53 9.12 9.47 -13.06
C THR A 53 10.12 9.15 -11.94
N ALA A 54 9.71 9.33 -10.68
CA ALA A 54 10.60 9.08 -9.55
C ALA A 54 11.05 7.61 -9.48
N SER A 55 10.14 6.68 -9.73
CA SER A 55 10.48 5.25 -9.75
C SER A 55 11.38 4.91 -10.92
N GLU A 56 11.11 5.48 -12.10
CA GLU A 56 11.95 5.26 -13.27
C GLU A 56 13.36 5.80 -13.05
N THR A 57 13.48 6.99 -12.49
CA THR A 57 14.79 7.60 -12.19
C THR A 57 15.56 6.76 -11.19
N ARG A 58 14.90 6.30 -10.13
CA ARG A 58 15.51 5.45 -9.11
C ARG A 58 16.01 4.14 -9.72
N ALA A 59 15.23 3.54 -10.61
CA ALA A 59 15.63 2.30 -11.29
C ALA A 59 16.91 2.51 -12.11
N LEU A 60 17.00 3.63 -12.83
CA LEU A 60 18.20 3.96 -13.59
C LEU A 60 19.43 4.12 -12.67
N GLN A 61 19.24 4.80 -11.53
CA GLN A 61 20.31 5.02 -10.56
C GLN A 61 20.82 3.70 -9.97
N GLU A 62 19.95 2.72 -9.77
CA GLU A 62 20.31 1.43 -9.20
C GLU A 62 20.72 0.40 -10.25
N GLY A 63 20.63 0.74 -11.53
CA GLY A 63 21.00 -0.17 -12.61
C GLY A 63 20.05 -1.36 -12.76
N VAL A 64 18.78 -1.19 -12.42
CA VAL A 64 17.76 -2.22 -12.55
C VAL A 64 16.62 -1.72 -13.44
N THR A 65 15.77 -2.62 -13.88
CA THR A 65 14.57 -2.21 -14.62
C THR A 65 13.52 -1.65 -13.66
N PRO A 66 12.59 -0.80 -14.15
CA PRO A 66 11.49 -0.34 -13.30
C PRO A 66 10.69 -1.49 -12.69
N ARG A 67 10.48 -2.58 -13.44
CA ARG A 67 9.77 -3.75 -12.92
C ARG A 67 10.52 -4.39 -11.76
N GLU A 68 11.84 -4.54 -11.88
CA GLU A 68 12.64 -5.11 -10.80
C GLU A 68 12.61 -4.24 -9.55
N LEU A 69 12.69 -2.91 -9.73
CA LEU A 69 12.58 -1.97 -8.62
C LEU A 69 11.24 -2.10 -7.92
N CYS A 70 10.15 -2.10 -8.69
CA CYS A 70 8.80 -2.20 -8.15
C CYS A 70 8.59 -3.53 -7.42
N ASP A 71 9.07 -4.63 -7.99
CA ASP A 71 8.95 -5.93 -7.33
C ASP A 71 9.65 -5.94 -5.98
N ARG A 72 10.85 -5.37 -5.93
CA ARG A 72 11.64 -5.30 -4.70
C ARG A 72 10.94 -4.49 -3.62
N TYR A 73 10.55 -3.26 -3.93
CA TYR A 73 10.00 -2.36 -2.93
C TYR A 73 8.54 -2.67 -2.59
N HIS A 74 7.78 -3.24 -3.53
CA HIS A 74 6.45 -3.74 -3.20
C HIS A 74 6.52 -4.79 -2.08
N ALA A 75 7.47 -5.72 -2.19
CA ALA A 75 7.67 -6.74 -1.17
C ALA A 75 8.07 -6.10 0.18
N VAL A 76 8.93 -5.08 0.15
CA VAL A 76 9.33 -4.37 1.37
C VAL A 76 8.13 -3.69 2.02
N HIS A 77 7.31 -2.97 1.25
CA HIS A 77 6.11 -2.32 1.78
C HIS A 77 5.15 -3.34 2.36
N ARG A 78 4.86 -4.42 1.62
CA ARG A 78 3.97 -5.48 2.08
C ARG A 78 4.44 -6.07 3.40
N ASP A 79 5.73 -6.36 3.53
CA ASP A 79 6.27 -7.01 4.72
C ASP A 79 6.27 -6.09 5.93
N ILE A 80 6.57 -4.79 5.73
CA ILE A 80 6.53 -3.81 6.80
C ILE A 80 5.11 -3.64 7.32
N TYR A 81 4.12 -3.50 6.42
CA TYR A 81 2.73 -3.36 6.83
C TYR A 81 2.22 -4.63 7.52
N LYS A 82 2.67 -5.79 7.08
CA LYS A 82 2.35 -7.05 7.74
C LYS A 82 2.92 -7.09 9.16
N TRP A 83 4.14 -6.58 9.34
CA TRP A 83 4.76 -6.50 10.66
C TRP A 83 3.94 -5.62 11.61
N PHE A 84 3.38 -4.51 11.11
CA PHE A 84 2.49 -3.65 11.89
C PHE A 84 1.07 -4.22 12.04
N ASN A 85 0.82 -5.38 11.48
CA ASN A 85 -0.49 -6.05 11.55
C ASN A 85 -1.62 -5.22 10.94
N ILE A 86 -1.34 -4.55 9.83
CA ILE A 86 -2.36 -3.79 9.11
C ILE A 86 -3.39 -4.75 8.54
N SER A 87 -4.66 -4.43 8.71
CA SER A 87 -5.75 -5.34 8.39
C SER A 87 -6.34 -5.14 6.99
N PHE A 88 -5.48 -5.04 5.98
CA PHE A 88 -5.95 -4.96 4.59
C PHE A 88 -6.79 -6.18 4.22
N ASP A 89 -7.88 -5.95 3.53
CA ASP A 89 -8.60 -7.02 2.84
C ASP A 89 -7.94 -7.33 1.50
N TYR A 90 -7.31 -6.32 0.89
CA TYR A 90 -6.53 -6.50 -0.32
C TYR A 90 -5.40 -5.48 -0.37
N PHE A 91 -4.20 -5.94 -0.67
CA PHE A 91 -3.04 -5.08 -0.89
C PHE A 91 -2.49 -5.37 -2.29
N GLY A 92 -2.75 -4.46 -3.22
CA GLY A 92 -2.49 -4.68 -4.63
C GLY A 92 -1.31 -3.87 -5.17
N ARG A 93 -1.24 -3.83 -6.49
CA ARG A 93 -0.19 -3.14 -7.25
C ARG A 93 -0.86 -2.45 -8.44
N THR A 94 -0.50 -1.19 -8.70
CA THR A 94 -1.12 -0.46 -9.81
C THR A 94 -0.69 -0.98 -11.18
N SER A 95 0.38 -1.75 -11.26
CA SER A 95 0.90 -2.29 -12.52
C SER A 95 0.39 -3.70 -12.86
N THR A 96 -0.58 -4.22 -12.12
CA THR A 96 -1.15 -5.53 -12.41
C THR A 96 -2.41 -5.43 -13.26
N PRO A 97 -2.80 -6.50 -13.96
CA PRO A 97 -4.02 -6.50 -14.76
C PRO A 97 -5.31 -6.23 -13.99
N LEU A 98 -5.30 -6.42 -12.66
CA LEU A 98 -6.46 -6.14 -11.82
C LEU A 98 -6.74 -4.64 -11.67
N GLN A 99 -5.77 -3.80 -11.99
CA GLN A 99 -5.94 -2.36 -11.96
C GLN A 99 -6.51 -1.88 -13.29
#